data_d82ac0febeba7225a1198e1b0915805a
#
_entry.id   d82ac0febeba7225a1198e1b0915805a
#
_cell.length_a   1.000
_cell.length_b   1.000
_cell.length_c   1.000
_cell.angle_alpha   90.00
_cell.angle_beta   90.00
_cell.angle_gamma   90.00
#
_symmetry.space_group_name_H-M   'P 1'
#
loop_
_entity.id
_entity.type
_entity.pdbx_description
1 polymer ?
#
loop_
_entity_poly.entity_id
_entity_poly.type
_entity_poly.pdbx_seq_one_letter_code
_entity_poly.pdbx_strand_id
1 'polypeptide(L)'
;MEHVRCLIIGSGPAGYTAAIYASRANLSPVLYEGLQPGGQLTITDKIENFPGHPEDLSGQDLMDLMREQVDKFNVDIRQKLVVSTDLSKQPYVFKFDDGSEVEADTAIIATGASAKFLGLDDEKKYMGMGVSACATCDGFFYRKKVVAVVGGGDTACGEAEYLANIASKVYIIVRKPFLRASKILQDRVMNNPKIEILFATQTEGLFGED
;
A
#
# COMPACT_ATOMS: atom_id res chain seq x y z
N MET A 1 21.07 20.64 16.78
CA MET A 1 20.24 19.68 16.04
C MET A 1 19.50 18.86 17.08
N GLU A 2 18.22 18.59 16.89
CA GLU A 2 17.46 17.74 17.79
C GLU A 2 17.93 16.29 17.63
N HIS A 3 18.00 15.54 18.75
CA HIS A 3 18.42 14.14 18.75
C HIS A 3 17.32 13.26 19.36
N VAL A 4 16.96 12.16 18.67
CA VAL A 4 15.91 11.21 19.08
C VAL A 4 16.46 9.78 19.09
N ARG A 5 15.94 8.95 19.99
CA ARG A 5 16.37 7.54 20.07
C ARG A 5 15.80 6.67 18.96
N CYS A 6 14.55 6.93 18.59
CA CYS A 6 13.84 6.17 17.56
C CYS A 6 12.99 7.10 16.72
N LEU A 7 13.25 7.18 15.42
CA LEU A 7 12.49 7.97 14.47
C LEU A 7 11.66 7.03 13.59
N ILE A 8 10.37 7.32 13.43
CA ILE A 8 9.46 6.53 12.61
C ILE A 8 8.96 7.42 11.47
N ILE A 9 9.08 6.96 10.21
CA ILE A 9 8.61 7.66 9.03
C ILE A 9 7.37 6.96 8.48
N GLY A 10 6.24 7.67 8.55
CA GLY A 10 4.95 7.20 8.04
C GLY A 10 3.99 6.79 9.17
N SER A 11 2.72 7.14 8.99
CA SER A 11 1.62 6.94 9.94
C SER A 11 0.55 5.97 9.45
N GLY A 12 0.88 5.12 8.47
CA GLY A 12 0.03 3.98 8.12
C GLY A 12 0.03 2.91 9.24
N PRO A 13 -0.69 1.81 9.06
CA PRO A 13 -0.79 0.73 10.05
C PRO A 13 0.56 0.24 10.57
N ALA A 14 1.57 0.17 9.70
CA ALA A 14 2.92 -0.24 10.07
C ALA A 14 3.59 0.78 11.00
N GLY A 15 3.48 2.08 10.70
CA GLY A 15 4.06 3.14 11.50
C GLY A 15 3.41 3.25 12.89
N TYR A 16 2.08 3.21 12.95
CA TYR A 16 1.36 3.23 14.23
C TYR A 16 1.67 1.98 15.07
N THR A 17 1.71 0.80 14.45
CA THR A 17 2.11 -0.42 15.15
C THR A 17 3.54 -0.30 15.70
N ALA A 18 4.49 0.18 14.88
CA ALA A 18 5.86 0.40 15.31
C ALA A 18 5.95 1.39 16.49
N ALA A 19 5.18 2.49 16.45
CA ALA A 19 5.14 3.49 17.50
C ALA A 19 4.66 2.91 18.82
N ILE A 20 3.61 2.08 18.82
CA ILE A 20 3.10 1.39 20.01
C ILE A 20 4.21 0.53 20.63
N TYR A 21 4.87 -0.32 19.85
CA TYR A 21 5.86 -1.25 20.37
C TYR A 21 7.17 -0.56 20.75
N ALA A 22 7.60 0.47 20.02
CA ALA A 22 8.75 1.28 20.42
C ALA A 22 8.51 2.00 21.74
N SER A 23 7.30 2.54 21.96
CA SER A 23 6.92 3.16 23.24
C SER A 23 6.89 2.14 24.36
N ARG A 24 6.32 0.97 24.14
CA ARG A 24 6.32 -0.14 25.12
C ARG A 24 7.74 -0.61 25.49
N ALA A 25 8.68 -0.47 24.56
CA ALA A 25 10.10 -0.73 24.78
C ALA A 25 10.86 0.46 25.42
N ASN A 26 10.15 1.52 25.81
CA ASN A 26 10.70 2.73 26.40
C ASN A 26 11.75 3.43 25.51
N LEU A 27 11.50 3.43 24.18
CA LEU A 27 12.39 4.08 23.20
C LEU A 27 12.03 5.55 22.95
N SER A 28 10.91 6.05 23.49
CA SER A 28 10.41 7.40 23.27
C SER A 28 10.40 7.78 21.78
N PRO A 29 9.66 7.06 20.93
CA PRO A 29 9.70 7.27 19.50
C PRO A 29 9.09 8.62 19.11
N VAL A 30 9.64 9.22 18.03
CA VAL A 30 9.04 10.36 17.34
C VAL A 30 8.57 9.86 15.97
N LEU A 31 7.28 10.04 15.67
CA LEU A 31 6.66 9.61 14.42
C LEU A 31 6.38 10.81 13.53
N TYR A 32 6.80 10.72 12.28
CA TYR A 32 6.56 11.72 11.25
C TYR A 32 5.53 11.22 10.23
N GLU A 33 4.37 11.90 10.15
CA GLU A 33 3.22 11.43 9.37
C GLU A 33 3.35 11.66 7.87
N GLY A 34 4.10 12.68 7.45
CA GLY A 34 4.15 13.12 6.05
C GLY A 34 2.86 13.84 5.61
N LEU A 35 2.54 13.71 4.32
CA LEU A 35 1.43 14.45 3.70
C LEU A 35 0.06 13.77 3.85
N GLN A 36 0.03 12.48 4.16
CA GLN A 36 -1.22 11.70 4.28
C GLN A 36 -1.24 10.92 5.60
N PRO A 37 -1.65 11.57 6.72
CA PRO A 37 -1.84 10.89 7.99
C PRO A 37 -2.79 9.70 7.86
N GLY A 38 -2.45 8.57 8.51
CA GLY A 38 -3.19 7.32 8.38
C GLY A 38 -2.85 6.50 7.14
N GLY A 39 -2.16 7.10 6.16
CA GLY A 39 -1.69 6.40 4.96
C GLY A 39 -2.81 5.96 4.02
N GLN A 40 -2.53 4.95 3.22
CA GLN A 40 -3.39 4.56 2.09
C GLN A 40 -4.73 3.93 2.50
N LEU A 41 -4.87 3.39 3.71
CA LEU A 41 -6.15 2.85 4.17
C LEU A 41 -7.25 3.92 4.27
N THR A 42 -6.90 5.17 4.54
CA THR A 42 -7.87 6.26 4.71
C THR A 42 -8.77 6.50 3.49
N ILE A 43 -8.38 6.01 2.31
CA ILE A 43 -9.18 6.09 1.09
C ILE A 43 -9.98 4.81 0.78
N THR A 44 -10.01 3.85 1.71
CA THR A 44 -10.75 2.60 1.56
C THR A 44 -12.10 2.72 2.25
N ASP A 45 -13.18 2.55 1.49
CA ASP A 45 -14.54 2.72 2.02
C ASP A 45 -14.94 1.61 2.99
N LYS A 46 -14.53 0.36 2.74
CA LYS A 46 -14.91 -0.78 3.54
C LYS A 46 -13.75 -1.75 3.74
N ILE A 47 -13.50 -2.12 5.02
CA ILE A 47 -12.50 -3.11 5.41
C ILE A 47 -13.23 -4.30 6.04
N GLU A 48 -13.10 -5.48 5.42
CA GLU A 48 -13.72 -6.73 5.89
C GLU A 48 -12.70 -7.78 6.37
N ASN A 49 -11.42 -7.51 6.17
CA ASN A 49 -10.34 -8.48 6.32
C ASN A 49 -9.31 -8.12 7.41
N PHE A 50 -9.64 -7.16 8.29
CA PHE A 50 -8.79 -6.84 9.44
C PHE A 50 -9.29 -7.61 10.68
N PRO A 51 -8.51 -8.58 11.20
CA PRO A 51 -8.94 -9.39 12.33
C PRO A 51 -9.20 -8.55 13.58
N GLY A 52 -10.26 -8.89 14.32
CA GLY A 52 -10.65 -8.20 15.56
C GLY A 52 -11.75 -7.14 15.37
N HIS A 53 -12.13 -6.87 14.13
CA HIS A 53 -13.25 -5.98 13.79
C HIS A 53 -14.25 -6.74 12.91
N PRO A 54 -15.27 -7.39 13.51
CA PRO A 54 -16.27 -8.15 12.76
C PRO A 54 -17.34 -7.27 12.10
N GLU A 55 -17.41 -5.99 12.50
CA GLU A 55 -18.33 -5.01 11.94
C GLU A 55 -17.72 -4.30 10.73
N ASP A 56 -18.57 -3.80 9.85
CA ASP A 56 -18.14 -2.98 8.73
C ASP A 56 -17.43 -1.72 9.23
N LEU A 57 -16.19 -1.54 8.80
CA LEU A 57 -15.32 -0.45 9.22
C LEU A 57 -14.73 0.23 7.99
N SER A 58 -14.79 1.55 7.93
CA SER A 58 -14.05 2.28 6.91
C SER A 58 -12.55 2.30 7.22
N GLY A 59 -11.73 2.51 6.19
CA GLY A 59 -10.29 2.65 6.41
C GLY A 59 -9.95 3.86 7.27
N GLN A 60 -10.72 4.94 7.17
CA GLN A 60 -10.56 6.11 8.04
C GLN A 60 -10.84 5.77 9.49
N ASP A 61 -11.97 5.11 9.80
CA ASP A 61 -12.32 4.72 11.17
C ASP A 61 -11.26 3.79 11.77
N LEU A 62 -10.77 2.82 10.99
CA LEU A 62 -9.70 1.95 11.45
C LEU A 62 -8.43 2.73 11.79
N MET A 63 -8.03 3.67 10.94
CA MET A 63 -6.84 4.47 11.18
C MET A 63 -7.00 5.42 12.37
N ASP A 64 -8.20 5.95 12.60
CA ASP A 64 -8.53 6.76 13.77
C ASP A 64 -8.42 5.93 15.06
N LEU A 65 -8.98 4.72 15.08
CA LEU A 65 -8.82 3.79 16.21
C LEU A 65 -7.35 3.42 16.48
N MET A 66 -6.57 3.19 15.44
CA MET A 66 -5.13 2.93 15.58
C MET A 66 -4.39 4.15 16.13
N ARG A 67 -4.76 5.36 15.67
CA ARG A 67 -4.20 6.61 16.17
C ARG A 67 -4.52 6.82 17.65
N GLU A 68 -5.77 6.64 18.07
CA GLU A 68 -6.17 6.70 19.48
C GLU A 68 -5.35 5.73 20.35
N GLN A 69 -5.05 4.55 19.81
CA GLN A 69 -4.21 3.59 20.54
C GLN A 69 -2.77 4.10 20.70
N VAL A 70 -2.20 4.74 19.67
CA VAL A 70 -0.87 5.35 19.75
C VAL A 70 -0.84 6.50 20.75
N ASP A 71 -1.88 7.34 20.77
CA ASP A 71 -1.99 8.50 21.66
C ASP A 71 -1.98 8.09 23.15
N LYS A 72 -2.50 6.89 23.49
CA LYS A 72 -2.42 6.33 24.87
C LYS A 72 -0.99 6.11 25.36
N PHE A 73 -0.03 6.02 24.45
CA PHE A 73 1.40 5.88 24.78
C PHE A 73 2.16 7.20 24.74
N ASN A 74 1.47 8.33 24.56
CA ASN A 74 2.07 9.67 24.49
C ASN A 74 3.21 9.77 23.46
N VAL A 75 3.03 9.16 22.29
CA VAL A 75 3.99 9.25 21.18
C VAL A 75 4.02 10.69 20.66
N ASP A 76 5.20 11.23 20.46
CA ASP A 76 5.38 12.51 19.78
C ASP A 76 5.14 12.32 18.29
N ILE A 77 4.00 12.80 17.78
CA ILE A 77 3.59 12.69 16.38
C ILE A 77 3.66 14.06 15.75
N ARG A 78 4.40 14.15 14.63
CA ARG A 78 4.70 15.40 13.95
C ARG A 78 4.30 15.35 12.47
N GLN A 79 3.61 16.38 12.03
CA GLN A 79 3.22 16.52 10.64
C GLN A 79 4.34 17.22 9.84
N LYS A 80 5.34 16.46 9.42
CA LYS A 80 6.45 16.90 8.56
C LYS A 80 6.79 15.81 7.55
N LEU A 81 7.29 16.23 6.38
CA LEU A 81 7.75 15.34 5.33
C LEU A 81 9.28 15.20 5.38
N VAL A 82 9.78 13.97 5.49
CA VAL A 82 11.20 13.69 5.30
C VAL A 82 11.53 13.79 3.81
N VAL A 83 12.44 14.69 3.45
CA VAL A 83 12.84 14.93 2.04
C VAL A 83 14.21 14.34 1.71
N SER A 84 15.04 14.08 2.72
CA SER A 84 16.38 13.50 2.52
C SER A 84 16.85 12.82 3.79
N THR A 85 17.70 11.80 3.63
CA THR A 85 18.31 11.06 4.74
C THR A 85 19.79 10.83 4.50
N ASP A 86 20.59 10.90 5.56
CA ASP A 86 21.96 10.35 5.57
C ASP A 86 22.00 9.18 6.56
N LEU A 87 22.09 7.99 6.01
CA LEU A 87 22.15 6.72 6.77
C LEU A 87 23.57 6.12 6.75
N SER A 88 24.58 6.86 6.33
CA SER A 88 25.95 6.36 6.17
C SER A 88 26.64 6.07 7.51
N LYS A 89 26.25 6.78 8.57
CA LYS A 89 26.79 6.63 9.93
C LYS A 89 25.76 7.02 10.98
N GLN A 90 25.88 6.48 12.17
CA GLN A 90 25.09 6.90 13.35
C GLN A 90 25.73 8.12 14.04
N PRO A 91 24.91 9.04 14.61
CA PRO A 91 23.45 9.06 14.45
C PRO A 91 23.05 9.37 13.02
N TYR A 92 21.93 8.77 12.55
CA TYR A 92 21.38 9.02 11.23
C TYR A 92 20.76 10.39 11.14
N VAL A 93 20.91 11.09 10.00
CA VAL A 93 20.39 12.45 9.81
C VAL A 93 19.18 12.45 8.88
N PHE A 94 18.12 13.11 9.30
CA PHE A 94 16.89 13.29 8.54
C PHE A 94 16.61 14.76 8.33
N LYS A 95 16.35 15.15 7.06
CA LYS A 95 15.99 16.51 6.67
C LYS A 95 14.52 16.57 6.29
N PHE A 96 13.87 17.63 6.71
CA PHE A 96 12.44 17.85 6.51
C PHE A 96 12.17 18.96 5.50
N ASP A 97 10.93 19.00 5.01
CA ASP A 97 10.43 19.98 4.02
C ASP A 97 10.50 21.42 4.51
N ASP A 98 10.48 21.65 5.82
CA ASP A 98 10.65 22.97 6.43
C ASP A 98 12.13 23.39 6.62
N GLY A 99 13.06 22.57 6.16
CA GLY A 99 14.51 22.77 6.29
C GLY A 99 15.10 22.38 7.64
N SER A 100 14.28 21.90 8.60
CA SER A 100 14.79 21.39 9.88
C SER A 100 15.50 20.04 9.71
N GLU A 101 16.39 19.72 10.64
CA GLU A 101 17.14 18.47 10.68
C GLU A 101 17.03 17.82 12.05
N VAL A 102 16.95 16.49 12.08
CA VAL A 102 16.92 15.66 13.29
C VAL A 102 17.93 14.54 13.14
N GLU A 103 18.66 14.27 14.21
CA GLU A 103 19.51 13.08 14.36
C GLU A 103 18.75 11.97 15.07
N ALA A 104 18.93 10.72 14.64
CA ALA A 104 18.32 9.56 15.28
C ALA A 104 19.32 8.41 15.46
N ASP A 105 19.25 7.73 16.63
CA ASP A 105 20.04 6.53 16.86
C ASP A 105 19.54 5.36 16.00
N THR A 106 18.22 5.27 15.86
CA THR A 106 17.55 4.24 15.05
C THR A 106 16.40 4.85 14.26
N ALA A 107 16.08 4.24 13.10
CA ALA A 107 14.96 4.65 12.29
C ALA A 107 14.12 3.46 11.82
N ILE A 108 12.81 3.65 11.75
CA ILE A 108 11.85 2.72 11.15
C ILE A 108 11.23 3.41 9.95
N ILE A 109 11.43 2.84 8.76
CA ILE A 109 10.88 3.36 7.51
C ILE A 109 9.57 2.60 7.24
N ALA A 110 8.44 3.29 7.41
CA ALA A 110 7.09 2.76 7.25
C ALA A 110 6.29 3.58 6.24
N THR A 111 6.94 4.01 5.16
CA THR A 111 6.39 4.95 4.16
C THR A 111 5.33 4.34 3.24
N GLY A 112 5.11 3.03 3.31
CA GLY A 112 4.11 2.33 2.50
C GLY A 112 4.44 2.35 1.01
N ALA A 113 3.38 2.24 0.22
CA ALA A 113 3.42 2.33 -1.24
C ALA A 113 2.16 3.00 -1.77
N SER A 114 2.25 3.63 -2.91
CA SER A 114 1.09 4.16 -3.62
C SER A 114 0.78 3.30 -4.84
N ALA A 115 -0.50 3.03 -5.06
CA ALA A 115 -0.96 2.34 -6.25
C ALA A 115 -0.62 3.15 -7.51
N LYS A 116 -0.21 2.46 -8.57
CA LYS A 116 -0.01 3.05 -9.88
C LYS A 116 -1.22 2.74 -10.74
N PHE A 117 -2.01 3.75 -11.01
CA PHE A 117 -3.12 3.68 -11.95
C PHE A 117 -2.65 3.88 -13.38
N LEU A 118 -3.51 3.56 -14.34
CA LEU A 118 -3.21 3.74 -15.77
C LEU A 118 -3.20 5.21 -16.17
N GLY A 119 -3.92 6.07 -15.43
CA GLY A 119 -4.10 7.48 -15.73
C GLY A 119 -5.21 7.73 -16.74
N LEU A 120 -6.16 6.81 -16.85
CA LEU A 120 -7.35 6.98 -17.69
C LEU A 120 -8.39 7.84 -16.96
N ASP A 121 -9.06 8.70 -17.70
CA ASP A 121 -10.08 9.61 -17.11
C ASP A 121 -11.21 8.83 -16.40
N ASP A 122 -11.53 7.64 -16.94
CA ASP A 122 -12.62 6.79 -16.42
C ASP A 122 -12.24 6.00 -15.16
N GLU A 123 -10.97 5.88 -14.80
CA GLU A 123 -10.54 5.07 -13.65
C GLU A 123 -11.21 5.52 -12.35
N LYS A 124 -11.29 6.83 -12.14
CA LYS A 124 -11.89 7.41 -10.92
C LYS A 124 -13.38 7.10 -10.81
N LYS A 125 -14.10 7.05 -11.95
CA LYS A 125 -15.53 6.75 -11.99
C LYS A 125 -15.80 5.33 -11.49
N TYR A 126 -14.93 4.38 -11.82
CA TYR A 126 -15.12 2.96 -11.52
C TYR A 126 -14.30 2.46 -10.33
N MET A 127 -13.62 3.36 -9.60
CA MET A 127 -12.87 3.00 -8.39
C MET A 127 -13.80 2.36 -7.35
N GLY A 128 -13.46 1.15 -6.86
CA GLY A 128 -14.32 0.38 -5.96
C GLY A 128 -15.54 -0.28 -6.62
N MET A 129 -15.89 0.10 -7.85
CA MET A 129 -17.03 -0.44 -8.60
C MET A 129 -16.62 -1.24 -9.85
N GLY A 130 -15.40 -1.73 -9.89
CA GLY A 130 -14.85 -2.49 -11.04
C GLY A 130 -13.36 -2.28 -11.22
N VAL A 131 -12.83 -1.15 -10.77
CA VAL A 131 -11.41 -0.82 -10.77
C VAL A 131 -10.86 -0.93 -9.35
N SER A 132 -9.79 -1.69 -9.21
CA SER A 132 -9.05 -1.86 -7.96
C SER A 132 -7.55 -1.92 -8.24
N ALA A 133 -6.76 -1.55 -7.25
CA ALA A 133 -5.30 -1.68 -7.28
C ALA A 133 -4.78 -2.75 -6.29
N CYS A 134 -5.68 -3.57 -5.72
CA CYS A 134 -5.34 -4.57 -4.72
C CYS A 134 -6.22 -5.82 -4.89
N ALA A 135 -5.68 -6.85 -5.51
CA ALA A 135 -6.43 -8.09 -5.72
C ALA A 135 -6.79 -8.82 -4.42
N THR A 136 -5.92 -8.78 -3.41
CA THR A 136 -6.19 -9.43 -2.12
C THR A 136 -7.21 -8.67 -1.28
N CYS A 137 -7.36 -7.36 -1.49
CA CYS A 137 -8.35 -6.55 -0.81
C CYS A 137 -9.75 -6.79 -1.40
N ASP A 138 -9.89 -6.66 -2.71
CA ASP A 138 -11.17 -6.55 -3.40
C ASP A 138 -11.55 -7.79 -4.21
N GLY A 139 -10.61 -8.72 -4.41
CA GLY A 139 -10.81 -9.90 -5.27
C GLY A 139 -12.01 -10.77 -4.88
N PHE A 140 -12.38 -10.78 -3.59
CA PHE A 140 -13.55 -11.53 -3.11
C PHE A 140 -14.86 -11.09 -3.79
N PHE A 141 -15.03 -9.79 -4.09
CA PHE A 141 -16.22 -9.26 -4.76
C PHE A 141 -16.33 -9.70 -6.23
N TYR A 142 -15.23 -10.17 -6.81
CA TYR A 142 -15.15 -10.62 -8.21
C TYR A 142 -15.11 -12.15 -8.37
N ARG A 143 -15.54 -12.88 -7.35
CA ARG A 143 -15.63 -14.36 -7.41
C ARG A 143 -16.47 -14.80 -8.59
N LYS A 144 -15.93 -15.80 -9.33
CA LYS A 144 -16.56 -16.40 -10.53
C LYS A 144 -16.78 -15.40 -11.69
N LYS A 145 -16.30 -14.18 -11.59
CA LYS A 145 -16.34 -13.20 -12.68
C LYS A 145 -15.10 -13.35 -13.58
N VAL A 146 -15.17 -12.75 -14.75
CA VAL A 146 -14.01 -12.56 -15.63
C VAL A 146 -13.35 -11.24 -15.20
N VAL A 147 -12.04 -11.26 -14.98
CA VAL A 147 -11.28 -10.09 -14.52
C VAL A 147 -10.06 -9.85 -15.40
N ALA A 148 -9.57 -8.62 -15.40
CA ALA A 148 -8.33 -8.26 -16.07
C ALA A 148 -7.34 -7.64 -15.07
N VAL A 149 -6.07 -8.00 -15.21
CA VAL A 149 -4.94 -7.41 -14.50
C VAL A 149 -4.07 -6.68 -15.50
N VAL A 150 -3.81 -5.39 -15.29
CA VAL A 150 -2.99 -4.60 -16.20
C VAL A 150 -1.59 -4.46 -15.66
N GLY A 151 -0.62 -5.00 -16.40
CA GLY A 151 0.80 -4.97 -16.02
C GLY A 151 1.51 -6.26 -16.38
N GLY A 152 2.84 -6.25 -16.28
CA GLY A 152 3.68 -7.41 -16.63
C GLY A 152 4.86 -7.61 -15.67
N GLY A 153 4.82 -7.01 -14.47
CA GLY A 153 5.80 -7.19 -13.41
C GLY A 153 5.35 -8.20 -12.35
N ASP A 154 6.16 -8.38 -11.31
CA ASP A 154 5.91 -9.34 -10.23
C ASP A 154 4.55 -9.11 -9.57
N THR A 155 4.17 -7.87 -9.27
CA THR A 155 2.87 -7.54 -8.69
C THR A 155 1.72 -8.03 -9.57
N ALA A 156 1.72 -7.69 -10.85
CA ALA A 156 0.64 -8.07 -11.76
C ALA A 156 0.53 -9.59 -11.93
N CYS A 157 1.65 -10.30 -12.02
CA CYS A 157 1.65 -11.75 -12.12
C CYS A 157 1.18 -12.42 -10.81
N GLY A 158 1.63 -11.92 -9.65
CA GLY A 158 1.19 -12.43 -8.35
C GLY A 158 -0.30 -12.19 -8.10
N GLU A 159 -0.82 -11.01 -8.45
CA GLU A 159 -2.24 -10.70 -8.34
C GLU A 159 -3.09 -11.55 -9.31
N ALA A 160 -2.61 -11.77 -10.54
CA ALA A 160 -3.31 -12.64 -11.49
C ALA A 160 -3.34 -14.10 -11.00
N GLU A 161 -2.25 -14.61 -10.41
CA GLU A 161 -2.21 -15.94 -9.78
C GLU A 161 -3.23 -16.04 -8.64
N TYR A 162 -3.28 -15.03 -7.77
CA TYR A 162 -4.25 -14.96 -6.68
C TYR A 162 -5.69 -14.95 -7.21
N LEU A 163 -6.01 -14.07 -8.16
CA LEU A 163 -7.34 -13.95 -8.77
C LEU A 163 -7.77 -15.21 -9.50
N ALA A 164 -6.86 -15.97 -10.09
CA ALA A 164 -7.19 -17.24 -10.76
C ALA A 164 -7.78 -18.29 -9.81
N ASN A 165 -7.54 -18.18 -8.49
CA ASN A 165 -8.15 -19.07 -7.52
C ASN A 165 -9.63 -18.75 -7.27
N ILE A 166 -10.06 -17.53 -7.50
CA ILE A 166 -11.40 -17.04 -7.17
C ILE A 166 -12.24 -16.64 -8.37
N ALA A 167 -11.63 -16.09 -9.41
CA ALA A 167 -12.29 -15.71 -10.66
C ALA A 167 -12.54 -16.92 -11.57
N SER A 168 -13.44 -16.75 -12.55
CA SER A 168 -13.67 -17.74 -13.61
C SER A 168 -12.60 -17.70 -14.69
N LYS A 169 -12.10 -16.52 -15.00
CA LYS A 169 -11.06 -16.26 -16.00
C LYS A 169 -10.29 -14.99 -15.60
N VAL A 170 -9.00 -14.96 -15.86
CA VAL A 170 -8.14 -13.80 -15.67
C VAL A 170 -7.43 -13.47 -16.98
N TYR A 171 -7.50 -12.22 -17.41
CA TYR A 171 -6.68 -11.68 -18.50
C TYR A 171 -5.53 -10.88 -17.89
N ILE A 172 -4.31 -11.07 -18.40
CA ILE A 172 -3.19 -10.16 -18.07
C ILE A 172 -2.94 -9.31 -19.32
N ILE A 173 -3.15 -8.00 -19.21
CA ILE A 173 -2.94 -7.05 -20.30
C ILE A 173 -1.53 -6.48 -20.19
N VAL A 174 -0.67 -6.76 -21.15
CA VAL A 174 0.75 -6.41 -21.12
C VAL A 174 1.12 -5.58 -22.32
N ARG A 175 1.53 -4.33 -22.08
CA ARG A 175 1.96 -3.39 -23.14
C ARG A 175 3.19 -3.87 -23.94
N LYS A 176 4.07 -4.63 -23.30
CA LYS A 176 5.29 -5.18 -23.92
C LYS A 176 5.01 -6.57 -24.49
N PRO A 177 5.82 -7.06 -25.46
CA PRO A 177 5.69 -8.43 -25.96
C PRO A 177 6.27 -9.49 -25.00
N PHE A 178 6.56 -9.12 -23.76
CA PHE A 178 7.13 -10.00 -22.74
C PHE A 178 6.75 -9.54 -21.33
N LEU A 179 6.76 -10.47 -20.38
CA LEU A 179 6.66 -10.18 -18.94
C LEU A 179 8.01 -9.76 -18.37
N ARG A 180 8.00 -8.85 -17.40
CA ARG A 180 9.18 -8.42 -16.63
C ARG A 180 9.24 -9.04 -15.24
N ALA A 181 8.27 -9.85 -14.90
CA ALA A 181 8.21 -10.58 -13.64
C ALA A 181 9.38 -11.57 -13.51
N SER A 182 9.66 -12.03 -12.31
CA SER A 182 10.59 -13.13 -12.04
C SER A 182 10.18 -14.38 -12.80
N LYS A 183 11.16 -15.20 -13.20
CA LYS A 183 10.92 -16.39 -14.03
C LYS A 183 9.88 -17.32 -13.40
N ILE A 184 9.93 -17.49 -12.09
CA ILE A 184 8.99 -18.35 -11.36
C ILE A 184 7.53 -17.87 -11.47
N LEU A 185 7.30 -16.55 -11.41
CA LEU A 185 5.95 -15.98 -11.59
C LEU A 185 5.50 -16.04 -13.04
N GLN A 186 6.41 -15.84 -14.00
CA GLN A 186 6.10 -16.04 -15.42
C GLN A 186 5.62 -17.47 -15.68
N ASP A 187 6.35 -18.47 -15.19
CA ASP A 187 6.01 -19.88 -15.39
C ASP A 187 4.66 -20.22 -14.74
N ARG A 188 4.35 -19.67 -13.57
CA ARG A 188 3.07 -19.87 -12.90
C ARG A 188 1.89 -19.31 -13.68
N VAL A 189 1.98 -18.08 -14.17
CA VAL A 189 0.88 -17.46 -14.93
C VAL A 189 0.72 -18.07 -16.32
N MET A 190 1.82 -18.44 -16.98
CA MET A 190 1.78 -19.06 -18.31
C MET A 190 1.19 -20.48 -18.29
N ASN A 191 1.40 -21.22 -17.21
CA ASN A 191 0.89 -22.59 -17.07
C ASN A 191 -0.49 -22.67 -16.41
N ASN A 192 -1.08 -21.56 -16.00
CA ASN A 192 -2.40 -21.56 -15.36
C ASN A 192 -3.51 -21.52 -16.42
N PRO A 193 -4.37 -22.55 -16.51
CA PRO A 193 -5.41 -22.63 -17.55
C PRO A 193 -6.49 -21.54 -17.45
N LYS A 194 -6.59 -20.87 -16.31
CA LYS A 194 -7.51 -19.74 -16.13
C LYS A 194 -6.93 -18.39 -16.53
N ILE A 195 -5.62 -18.32 -16.78
CA ILE A 195 -4.94 -17.07 -17.10
C ILE A 195 -4.65 -17.02 -18.60
N GLU A 196 -4.99 -15.92 -19.23
CA GLU A 196 -4.66 -15.60 -20.61
C GLU A 196 -3.88 -14.29 -20.66
N ILE A 197 -2.73 -14.31 -21.35
CA ILE A 197 -1.86 -13.13 -21.41
C ILE A 197 -2.02 -12.48 -22.78
N LEU A 198 -2.46 -11.23 -22.77
CA LEU A 198 -2.60 -10.39 -23.96
C LEU A 198 -1.35 -9.51 -24.09
N PHE A 199 -0.36 -10.00 -24.83
CA PHE A 199 0.86 -9.24 -25.10
C PHE A 199 0.64 -8.13 -26.14
N ALA A 200 1.51 -7.12 -26.12
CA ALA A 200 1.47 -5.95 -27.01
C ALA A 200 0.09 -5.26 -27.02
N THR A 201 -0.62 -5.34 -25.89
CA THR A 201 -1.99 -4.84 -25.70
C THR A 201 -2.00 -3.76 -24.65
N GLN A 202 -2.81 -2.73 -24.87
CA GLN A 202 -2.93 -1.59 -23.95
C GLN A 202 -4.41 -1.27 -23.74
N THR A 203 -4.74 -0.83 -22.53
CA THR A 203 -6.09 -0.36 -22.17
C THR A 203 -6.23 1.09 -22.63
N GLU A 204 -7.27 1.40 -23.37
CA GLU A 204 -7.54 2.75 -23.91
C GLU A 204 -8.67 3.46 -23.15
N GLY A 205 -9.55 2.71 -22.49
CA GLY A 205 -10.67 3.26 -21.74
C GLY A 205 -11.39 2.18 -20.94
N LEU A 206 -12.25 2.63 -20.03
CA LEU A 206 -13.09 1.80 -19.18
C LEU A 206 -14.55 2.16 -19.45
N PHE A 207 -15.38 1.15 -19.67
CA PHE A 207 -16.79 1.31 -19.93
C PHE A 207 -17.58 0.40 -18.98
N GLY A 208 -18.72 0.88 -18.48
CA GLY A 208 -19.63 0.13 -17.64
C GLY A 208 -21.04 0.67 -17.72
N GLU A 209 -22.00 -0.16 -17.34
CA GLU A 209 -23.38 0.26 -17.11
C GLU A 209 -23.47 0.87 -15.72
N ASP A 210 -24.27 1.94 -15.56
CA ASP A 210 -24.50 2.64 -14.29
C ASP A 210 -25.39 1.82 -13.34
#